data_c5a6db6a6274d1902213519bfd466049
#
_entry.id   c5a6db6a6274d1902213519bfd466049
#
_cell.length_a   1.000
_cell.length_b   1.000
_cell.length_c   1.000
_cell.angle_alpha   90.00
_cell.angle_beta   90.00
_cell.angle_gamma   90.00
#
_symmetry.space_group_name_H-M   'P 1'
#
loop_
_entity.id
_entity.type
_entity.pdbx_description
1 polymer ?
#
loop_
_entity_poly.entity_id
_entity_poly.type
_entity_poly.pdbx_seq_one_letter_code
_entity_poly.pdbx_strand_id
1 'polypeptide(L)'
;MHLLVVEDDDIVRMLMVDVLDELGYETLEADCASAALKILQDPDKALALLMTDVGLPDMRGEELAKQARAIRPALPVLFASGYAESLDVPEGMHMIGKPFSIEQLRDKVVGILGTP
;
A
#
# COMPACT_ATOMS: atom_id res chain seq x y z
N MET A 1 8.00 8.69 9.35
CA MET A 1 7.64 8.29 7.99
C MET A 1 6.24 7.70 7.98
N HIS A 2 5.53 7.88 6.90
CA HIS A 2 4.14 7.42 6.77
C HIS A 2 4.03 6.22 5.85
N LEU A 3 3.01 5.39 6.09
CA LEU A 3 2.59 4.37 5.15
C LEU A 3 1.43 4.94 4.34
N LEU A 4 1.51 4.89 3.01
CA LEU A 4 0.42 5.35 2.15
C LEU A 4 -0.48 4.16 1.83
N VAL A 5 -1.74 4.24 2.24
CA VAL A 5 -2.74 3.19 2.03
C VAL A 5 -3.72 3.64 0.95
N VAL A 6 -3.80 2.88 -0.13
CA VAL A 6 -4.67 3.19 -1.28
C VAL A 6 -5.70 2.07 -1.43
N GLU A 7 -6.95 2.38 -1.15
CA GLU A 7 -8.07 1.45 -1.22
C GLU A 7 -9.35 2.23 -1.46
N ASP A 8 -10.13 1.85 -2.46
CA ASP A 8 -11.36 2.55 -2.81
C ASP A 8 -12.54 2.21 -1.90
N ASP A 9 -12.52 1.04 -1.26
CA ASP A 9 -13.56 0.67 -0.29
C ASP A 9 -13.26 1.33 1.05
N ASP A 10 -14.13 2.21 1.51
CA ASP A 10 -13.93 2.99 2.74
C ASP A 10 -13.82 2.10 3.97
N ILE A 11 -14.58 1.02 4.03
CA ILE A 11 -14.57 0.10 5.18
C ILE A 11 -13.26 -0.69 5.21
N VAL A 12 -12.85 -1.23 4.08
CA VAL A 12 -11.59 -1.98 3.97
C VAL A 12 -10.40 -1.07 4.28
N ARG A 13 -10.41 0.14 3.74
CA ARG A 13 -9.35 1.12 4.00
C ARG A 13 -9.25 1.45 5.49
N MET A 14 -10.39 1.65 6.14
CA MET A 14 -10.44 1.93 7.59
C MET A 14 -9.83 0.78 8.39
N LEU A 15 -10.16 -0.46 8.04
CA LEU A 15 -9.61 -1.64 8.72
C LEU A 15 -8.09 -1.74 8.54
N MET A 16 -7.59 -1.48 7.34
CA MET A 16 -6.14 -1.45 7.08
C MET A 16 -5.44 -0.40 7.94
N VAL A 17 -5.99 0.80 7.96
CA VAL A 17 -5.43 1.92 8.71
C VAL A 17 -5.44 1.62 10.21
N ASP A 18 -6.54 1.09 10.73
CA ASP A 18 -6.66 0.75 12.16
C ASP A 18 -5.59 -0.26 12.58
N VAL A 19 -5.36 -1.29 11.76
CA VAL A 19 -4.33 -2.30 12.06
C VAL A 19 -2.95 -1.67 12.06
N LEU A 20 -2.65 -0.85 11.07
CA LEU A 20 -1.34 -0.20 10.97
C LEU A 20 -1.10 0.80 12.11
N ASP A 21 -2.15 1.53 12.51
CA ASP A 21 -2.08 2.43 13.65
C ASP A 21 -1.80 1.66 14.95
N GLU A 22 -2.45 0.53 15.15
CA GLU A 22 -2.21 -0.32 16.33
C GLU A 22 -0.78 -0.85 16.37
N LEU A 23 -0.18 -1.07 15.20
CA LEU A 23 1.21 -1.51 15.11
C LEU A 23 2.22 -0.37 15.33
N GLY A 24 1.75 0.86 15.46
CA GLY A 24 2.61 2.01 15.71
C GLY A 24 3.04 2.78 14.47
N TYR A 25 2.47 2.48 13.31
CA TYR A 25 2.77 3.21 12.07
C TYR A 25 1.81 4.38 11.88
N GLU A 26 2.33 5.48 11.35
CA GLU A 26 1.49 6.59 10.90
C GLU A 26 1.08 6.34 9.45
N THR A 27 -0.18 6.65 9.12
CA THR A 27 -0.73 6.38 7.80
C THR A 27 -1.24 7.64 7.11
N LEU A 28 -1.16 7.62 5.78
CA LEU A 28 -1.87 8.55 4.90
C LEU A 28 -2.80 7.70 4.03
N GLU A 29 -3.96 8.24 3.71
CA GLU A 29 -4.99 7.50 2.99
C GLU A 29 -5.28 8.11 1.63
N ALA A 30 -5.58 7.24 0.65
CA ALA A 30 -6.08 7.65 -0.65
C ALA A 30 -7.15 6.64 -1.09
N ASP A 31 -8.22 7.12 -1.70
CA ASP A 31 -9.31 6.28 -2.19
C ASP A 31 -9.20 5.94 -3.67
N CYS A 32 -8.21 6.50 -4.34
CA CYS A 32 -7.97 6.28 -5.77
C CYS A 32 -6.50 6.55 -6.09
N ALA A 33 -6.08 6.15 -7.29
CA ALA A 33 -4.71 6.34 -7.73
C ALA A 33 -4.35 7.82 -7.89
N SER A 34 -5.27 8.63 -8.39
CA SER A 34 -5.04 10.07 -8.57
C SER A 34 -4.70 10.76 -7.25
N ALA A 35 -5.44 10.44 -6.17
CA ALA A 35 -5.17 10.99 -4.85
C ALA A 35 -3.81 10.49 -4.31
N ALA A 36 -3.50 9.22 -4.53
CA ALA A 36 -2.21 8.64 -4.12
C ALA A 36 -1.04 9.32 -4.84
N LEU A 37 -1.17 9.58 -6.14
CA LEU A 37 -0.11 10.21 -6.91
C LEU A 37 0.20 11.62 -6.42
N LYS A 38 -0.81 12.37 -5.99
CA LYS A 38 -0.59 13.70 -5.40
C LYS A 38 0.27 13.64 -4.15
N ILE A 39 0.03 12.63 -3.32
CA ILE A 39 0.83 12.42 -2.10
C ILE A 39 2.25 11.99 -2.47
N LEU A 40 2.39 11.07 -3.43
CA LEU A 40 3.68 10.57 -3.88
C LEU A 40 4.56 11.67 -4.47
N GLN A 41 3.95 12.65 -5.14
CA GLN A 41 4.64 13.77 -5.77
C GLN A 41 5.04 14.86 -4.78
N ASP A 42 4.50 14.84 -3.57
CA ASP A 42 4.81 15.85 -2.55
C ASP A 42 6.12 15.47 -1.85
N PRO A 43 7.20 16.24 -2.06
CA PRO A 43 8.50 15.91 -1.48
C PRO A 43 8.53 16.07 0.05
N ASP A 44 7.57 16.80 0.62
CA ASP A 44 7.47 16.98 2.07
C ASP A 44 6.87 15.78 2.79
N LYS A 45 6.27 14.85 2.03
CA LYS A 45 5.69 13.63 2.61
C LYS A 45 6.72 12.50 2.57
N ALA A 46 7.29 12.18 3.73
CA ALA A 46 8.20 11.05 3.86
C ALA A 46 7.40 9.75 3.94
N LEU A 47 7.57 8.88 2.95
CA LEU A 47 6.83 7.62 2.85
C LEU A 47 7.76 6.43 3.02
N ALA A 48 7.34 5.46 3.84
CA ALA A 48 8.08 4.23 4.08
C ALA A 48 7.56 3.06 3.25
N LEU A 49 6.29 3.09 2.86
CA LEU A 49 5.65 1.99 2.13
C LEU A 49 4.43 2.52 1.39
N LEU A 50 4.21 1.99 0.19
CA LEU A 50 2.93 2.12 -0.53
C LEU A 50 2.20 0.78 -0.42
N MET A 51 1.04 0.77 0.24
CA MET A 51 0.14 -0.37 0.27
C MET A 51 -1.07 -0.03 -0.60
N THR A 52 -1.29 -0.79 -1.67
CA THR A 52 -2.35 -0.49 -2.62
C THR A 52 -3.14 -1.73 -3.01
N ASP A 53 -4.45 -1.52 -3.19
CA ASP A 53 -5.30 -2.51 -3.86
C ASP A 53 -4.90 -2.62 -5.34
N VAL A 54 -5.17 -3.75 -5.95
CA VAL A 54 -4.89 -4.00 -7.37
C VAL A 54 -5.97 -3.37 -8.25
N GLY A 55 -7.24 -3.47 -7.83
CA GLY A 55 -8.38 -2.97 -8.60
C GLY A 55 -8.85 -1.61 -8.14
N LEU A 56 -8.17 -0.54 -8.51
CA LEU A 56 -8.59 0.83 -8.20
C LEU A 56 -9.54 1.36 -9.29
N PRO A 57 -10.41 2.34 -8.97
CA PRO A 57 -11.42 2.82 -9.92
C PRO A 57 -10.84 3.55 -11.13
N ASP A 58 -9.71 4.21 -10.98
CA ASP A 58 -9.13 5.06 -12.02
C ASP A 58 -7.84 4.51 -12.63
N MET A 59 -7.26 3.46 -12.03
CA MET A 59 -6.00 2.88 -12.51
C MET A 59 -5.78 1.53 -11.83
N ARG A 60 -5.11 0.60 -12.50
CA ARG A 60 -4.71 -0.64 -11.83
C ARG A 60 -3.58 -0.35 -10.84
N GLY A 61 -3.58 -1.11 -9.74
CA GLY A 61 -2.56 -0.95 -8.69
C GLY A 61 -1.14 -1.17 -9.21
N GLU A 62 -0.95 -2.08 -10.18
CA GLU A 62 0.36 -2.31 -10.79
C GLU A 62 0.86 -1.06 -11.51
N GLU A 63 -0.01 -0.35 -12.21
CA GLU A 63 0.36 0.89 -12.89
C GLU A 63 0.67 2.00 -11.88
N LEU A 64 -0.13 2.10 -10.82
CA LEU A 64 0.16 3.04 -9.73
C LEU A 64 1.53 2.76 -9.12
N ALA A 65 1.85 1.50 -8.85
CA ALA A 65 3.14 1.11 -8.30
C ALA A 65 4.30 1.46 -9.22
N LYS A 66 4.12 1.28 -10.52
CA LYS A 66 5.12 1.65 -11.52
C LYS A 66 5.38 3.15 -11.51
N GLN A 67 4.34 3.95 -11.46
CA GLN A 67 4.47 5.41 -11.38
C GLN A 67 5.07 5.85 -10.05
N ALA A 68 4.68 5.20 -8.95
CA ALA A 68 5.25 5.47 -7.64
C ALA A 68 6.76 5.25 -7.62
N ARG A 69 7.22 4.14 -8.22
CA ARG A 69 8.65 3.82 -8.32
C ARG A 69 9.41 4.76 -9.25
N ALA A 70 8.74 5.34 -10.24
CA ALA A 70 9.34 6.38 -11.07
C ALA A 70 9.58 7.67 -10.27
N ILE A 71 8.68 7.97 -9.33
CA ILE A 71 8.79 9.16 -8.46
C ILE A 71 9.73 8.90 -7.29
N ARG A 72 9.60 7.73 -6.66
CA ARG A 72 10.36 7.31 -5.46
C ARG A 72 10.98 5.94 -5.70
N PRO A 73 12.17 5.84 -6.31
CA PRO A 73 12.73 4.57 -6.77
C PRO A 73 12.98 3.52 -5.66
N ALA A 74 13.16 3.96 -4.44
CA ALA A 74 13.44 3.06 -3.31
C ALA A 74 12.20 2.70 -2.49
N LEU A 75 11.01 3.20 -2.86
CA LEU A 75 9.80 2.98 -2.07
C LEU A 75 9.33 1.53 -2.16
N PRO A 76 9.24 0.80 -1.02
CA PRO A 76 8.64 -0.52 -1.02
C PRO A 76 7.16 -0.46 -1.38
N VAL A 77 6.66 -1.48 -2.09
CA VAL A 77 5.25 -1.60 -2.48
C VAL A 77 4.70 -2.92 -1.99
N LEU A 78 3.53 -2.86 -1.36
CA LEU A 78 2.77 -4.03 -0.95
C LEU A 78 1.40 -3.99 -1.62
N PHE A 79 1.14 -4.98 -2.49
CA PHE A 79 -0.17 -5.13 -3.12
C PHE A 79 -1.10 -5.92 -2.21
N ALA A 80 -2.32 -5.42 -2.02
CA ALA A 80 -3.40 -6.18 -1.39
C ALA A 80 -4.29 -6.70 -2.51
N SER A 81 -4.25 -8.01 -2.76
CA SER A 81 -4.93 -8.63 -3.89
C SER A 81 -6.03 -9.56 -3.43
N GLY A 82 -7.19 -9.49 -4.08
CA GLY A 82 -8.22 -10.49 -3.93
C GLY A 82 -7.77 -11.83 -4.52
N TYR A 83 -8.49 -12.88 -4.18
CA TYR A 83 -8.15 -14.23 -4.63
C TYR A 83 -7.98 -14.33 -6.15
N ALA A 84 -7.24 -15.32 -6.58
CA ALA A 84 -7.14 -15.76 -7.98
C ALA A 84 -6.63 -14.73 -8.99
N GLU A 85 -6.21 -13.57 -8.55
CA GLU A 85 -5.57 -12.64 -9.47
C GLU A 85 -4.13 -13.09 -9.70
N SER A 86 -3.83 -13.40 -10.97
CA SER A 86 -2.47 -13.67 -11.38
C SER A 86 -1.73 -12.36 -11.41
N LEU A 87 -1.24 -11.94 -10.27
CA LEU A 87 -0.46 -10.73 -10.19
C LEU A 87 1.02 -11.10 -10.36
N ASP A 88 1.60 -10.64 -11.46
CA ASP A 88 3.04 -10.69 -11.61
C ASP A 88 3.62 -9.58 -10.74
N VAL A 89 4.08 -9.95 -9.55
CA VAL A 89 4.67 -9.01 -8.63
C VAL A 89 6.06 -8.64 -9.15
N PRO A 90 6.29 -7.37 -9.52
CA PRO A 90 7.62 -6.96 -9.97
C PRO A 90 8.67 -7.18 -8.90
N GLU A 91 9.91 -7.35 -9.33
CA GLU A 91 11.03 -7.53 -8.41
C GLU A 91 11.12 -6.36 -7.42
N GLY A 92 11.29 -6.69 -6.14
CA GLY A 92 11.36 -5.69 -5.08
C GLY A 92 10.01 -5.24 -4.56
N MET A 93 8.90 -5.82 -5.04
CA MET A 93 7.56 -5.56 -4.54
C MET A 93 7.01 -6.79 -3.83
N HIS A 94 5.94 -6.59 -3.06
CA HIS A 94 5.37 -7.63 -2.21
C HIS A 94 3.87 -7.72 -2.41
N MET A 95 3.27 -8.84 -1.99
CA MET A 95 1.83 -9.04 -2.10
C MET A 95 1.29 -9.70 -0.83
N ILE A 96 0.07 -9.33 -0.45
CA ILE A 96 -0.70 -10.01 0.59
C ILE A 96 -2.08 -10.34 0.01
N GLY A 97 -2.57 -11.55 0.28
CA GLY A 97 -3.88 -11.98 -0.21
C GLY A 97 -5.02 -11.45 0.67
N LYS A 98 -6.14 -11.09 0.04
CA LYS A 98 -7.37 -10.73 0.75
C LYS A 98 -8.30 -11.94 0.80
N PRO A 99 -9.01 -12.18 1.90
CA PRO A 99 -8.92 -11.48 3.17
C PRO A 99 -7.65 -11.87 3.93
N PHE A 100 -7.09 -10.92 4.65
CA PHE A 100 -5.94 -11.18 5.51
C PHE A 100 -6.31 -10.91 6.97
N SER A 101 -5.64 -11.62 7.88
CA SER A 101 -5.78 -11.38 9.31
C SER A 101 -4.89 -10.21 9.74
N ILE A 102 -5.14 -9.70 10.94
CA ILE A 102 -4.28 -8.68 11.57
C ILE A 102 -2.84 -9.19 11.64
N GLU A 103 -2.66 -10.46 12.02
CA GLU A 103 -1.34 -11.07 12.14
C GLU A 103 -0.64 -11.18 10.80
N GLN A 104 -1.36 -11.56 9.74
CA GLN A 104 -0.79 -11.66 8.41
C GLN A 104 -0.31 -10.29 7.89
N LEU A 105 -1.11 -9.25 8.10
CA LEU A 105 -0.72 -7.90 7.71
C LEU A 105 0.47 -7.41 8.53
N ARG A 106 0.45 -7.61 9.84
CA ARG A 106 1.56 -7.25 10.71
C ARG A 106 2.86 -7.93 10.27
N ASP A 107 2.82 -9.24 10.08
CA ASP A 107 4.01 -10.01 9.72
C ASP A 107 4.57 -9.55 8.37
N LYS A 108 3.69 -9.25 7.42
CA LYS A 108 4.11 -8.77 6.11
C LYS A 108 4.78 -7.40 6.18
N VAL A 109 4.15 -6.46 6.88
CA VAL A 109 4.67 -5.09 7.01
C VAL A 109 5.97 -5.08 7.82
N VAL A 110 6.01 -5.80 8.93
CA VAL A 110 7.23 -5.91 9.75
C VAL A 110 8.35 -6.58 8.97
N GLY A 111 8.02 -7.58 8.15
CA GLY A 111 8.99 -8.24 7.29
C GLY A 111 9.60 -7.33 6.24
N ILE A 112 8.85 -6.31 5.79
CA ILE A 112 9.32 -5.34 4.80
C ILE A 112 10.09 -4.19 5.47
N LEU A 113 9.56 -3.66 6.58
CA LEU A 113 10.04 -2.42 7.19
C LEU A 113 10.82 -2.60 8.48
N GLY A 114 10.71 -3.76 9.11
CA GLY A 114 11.18 -3.95 10.49
C GLY A 114 10.13 -3.43 11.49
N THR A 115 10.45 -3.46 12.75
CA THR A 115 9.57 -2.93 13.81
C THR A 115 9.56 -1.41 13.78
N PRO A 116 8.39 -0.79 14.00
CA PRO A 116 8.30 0.66 14.02
C PRO A 116 9.04 1.31 15.20
#